data_bffc4b79b8ad4350f1319c562caf3619
#
_entry.id   bffc4b79b8ad4350f1319c562caf3619
#
_cell.length_a   1.000
_cell.length_b   1.000
_cell.length_c   1.000
_cell.angle_alpha   90.00
_cell.angle_beta   90.00
_cell.angle_gamma   90.00
#
_symmetry.space_group_name_H-M   'P 1'
#
loop_
_entity.id
_entity.type
_entity.pdbx_description
1 polymer ?
#
loop_
_entity_poly.entity_id
_entity_poly.type
_entity_poly.pdbx_seq_one_letter_code
_entity_poly.pdbx_strand_id
1 'polypeptide(L)'
;LRTFQNYYDFIQSEKNGSELQYFYNAVTTTKSGFYREKQHFDFIRREILPQLKERRGRQRLKLRFWSAGCASGEEAFSLAMETHDFLGAKLISDGGLRILASDVNTEVLDSAIKGNYTSEQISPIPAEFRNRYFVSGSDKQNDVHCIRTDIRKFIQFRHFNLIASEYPIATKFQLIFCRNVLYYLHPERRELLLNKLVDHLDEQGWLVLGITESGYRIDGLKKHSYCIYRKI
;
A
#
# COMPACT_ATOMS: atom_id res chain seq x y z
N LEU A 1 7.26 29.81 -18.90
CA LEU A 1 7.88 30.06 -17.60
C LEU A 1 9.41 29.94 -17.74
N ARG A 2 10.17 30.96 -17.28
CA ARG A 2 11.63 31.02 -17.53
C ARG A 2 12.49 30.68 -16.31
N THR A 3 11.90 30.60 -15.11
CA THR A 3 12.62 30.30 -13.86
C THR A 3 11.81 29.37 -12.97
N PHE A 4 12.48 28.68 -12.02
CA PHE A 4 11.79 27.86 -11.02
C PHE A 4 10.83 28.70 -10.15
N GLN A 5 11.20 29.94 -9.83
CA GLN A 5 10.31 30.82 -9.05
C GLN A 5 9.02 31.13 -9.79
N ASN A 6 9.09 31.46 -11.09
CA ASN A 6 7.91 31.71 -11.91
C ASN A 6 7.00 30.46 -12.00
N TYR A 7 7.59 29.27 -12.02
CA TYR A 7 6.85 28.01 -12.03
C TYR A 7 6.19 27.74 -10.67
N TYR A 8 6.90 27.98 -9.59
CA TYR A 8 6.36 27.86 -8.23
C TYR A 8 5.17 28.81 -8.01
N ASP A 9 5.32 30.09 -8.38
CA ASP A 9 4.28 31.10 -8.25
C ASP A 9 3.05 30.73 -9.12
N PHE A 10 3.29 30.18 -10.30
CA PHE A 10 2.24 29.68 -11.18
C PHE A 10 1.44 28.55 -10.53
N ILE A 11 2.12 27.50 -10.02
CA ILE A 11 1.47 26.37 -9.31
C ILE A 11 0.65 26.90 -8.12
N GLN A 12 1.17 27.87 -7.34
CA GLN A 12 0.46 28.42 -6.19
C GLN A 12 -0.77 29.24 -6.58
N SER A 13 -0.75 29.87 -7.75
CA SER A 13 -1.84 30.73 -8.24
C SER A 13 -2.94 29.94 -8.98
N GLU A 14 -2.65 28.71 -9.38
CA GLU A 14 -3.58 27.90 -10.18
C GLU A 14 -4.74 27.39 -9.32
N LYS A 15 -5.96 27.77 -9.69
CA LYS A 15 -7.18 27.42 -8.94
C LYS A 15 -7.63 25.97 -9.09
N ASN A 16 -7.26 25.31 -10.19
CA ASN A 16 -7.74 23.96 -10.52
C ASN A 16 -6.87 22.85 -9.96
N GLY A 17 -5.65 23.17 -9.52
CA GLY A 17 -4.69 22.19 -8.97
C GLY A 17 -4.17 21.16 -10.00
N SER A 18 -4.43 21.33 -11.30
CA SER A 18 -4.02 20.40 -12.34
C SER A 18 -2.51 20.39 -12.54
N GLU A 19 -1.88 21.59 -12.51
CA GLU A 19 -0.43 21.70 -12.63
C GLU A 19 0.29 21.19 -11.39
N LEU A 20 -0.29 21.42 -10.20
CA LEU A 20 0.23 20.83 -8.97
C LEU A 20 0.18 19.30 -9.02
N GLN A 21 -0.88 18.71 -9.56
CA GLN A 21 -0.97 17.27 -9.75
C GLN A 21 0.06 16.76 -10.78
N TYR A 22 0.22 17.48 -11.90
CA TYR A 22 1.26 17.18 -12.87
C TYR A 22 2.65 17.23 -12.23
N PHE A 23 2.92 18.24 -11.42
CA PHE A 23 4.17 18.35 -10.67
C PHE A 23 4.37 17.14 -9.73
N TYR A 24 3.35 16.73 -8.96
CA TYR A 24 3.45 15.52 -8.13
C TYR A 24 3.76 14.28 -8.95
N ASN A 25 3.09 14.09 -10.08
CA ASN A 25 3.35 12.95 -10.96
C ASN A 25 4.80 12.96 -11.50
N ALA A 26 5.33 14.12 -11.83
CA ALA A 26 6.67 14.26 -12.39
C ALA A 26 7.81 14.06 -11.35
N VAL A 27 7.61 14.49 -10.09
CA VAL A 27 8.69 14.50 -9.08
C VAL A 27 8.68 13.28 -8.16
N THR A 28 7.57 12.54 -8.08
CA THR A 28 7.48 11.38 -7.19
C THR A 28 8.21 10.18 -7.77
N THR A 29 8.99 9.51 -6.92
CA THR A 29 9.63 8.24 -7.29
C THR A 29 8.62 7.11 -7.19
N THR A 30 8.39 6.42 -8.30
CA THR A 30 7.33 5.42 -8.45
C THR A 30 7.83 3.98 -8.44
N LYS A 31 9.10 3.75 -8.06
CA LYS A 31 9.71 2.42 -8.08
C LYS A 31 9.07 1.50 -7.05
N SER A 32 8.37 0.49 -7.52
CA SER A 32 7.71 -0.55 -6.73
C SER A 32 8.06 -1.94 -7.27
N GLY A 33 7.58 -2.99 -6.62
CA GLY A 33 7.74 -4.37 -7.09
C GLY A 33 6.99 -5.35 -6.20
N PHE A 34 6.56 -6.45 -6.80
CA PHE A 34 5.91 -7.54 -6.07
C PHE A 34 6.86 -8.13 -5.03
N TYR A 35 6.35 -8.38 -3.83
CA TYR A 35 7.10 -8.97 -2.70
C TYR A 35 8.40 -8.23 -2.36
N ARG A 36 8.49 -6.94 -2.69
CA ARG A 36 9.63 -6.10 -2.29
C ARG A 36 9.84 -6.21 -0.78
N GLU A 37 11.10 -6.49 -0.36
CA GLU A 37 11.44 -6.76 1.05
C GLU A 37 10.63 -7.95 1.60
N LYS A 38 10.80 -9.11 0.95
CA LYS A 38 10.05 -10.36 1.16
C LYS A 38 9.87 -10.75 2.62
N GLN A 39 10.83 -10.46 3.49
CA GLN A 39 10.76 -10.74 4.93
C GLN A 39 9.55 -10.12 5.63
N HIS A 40 9.01 -8.99 5.13
CA HIS A 40 7.78 -8.41 5.67
C HIS A 40 6.57 -9.32 5.39
N PHE A 41 6.48 -9.87 4.19
CA PHE A 41 5.41 -10.79 3.82
C PHE A 41 5.54 -12.13 4.56
N ASP A 42 6.78 -12.62 4.74
CA ASP A 42 7.05 -13.81 5.56
C ASP A 42 6.61 -13.60 7.02
N PHE A 43 6.85 -12.40 7.58
CA PHE A 43 6.40 -12.05 8.93
C PHE A 43 4.87 -11.94 9.01
N ILE A 44 4.22 -11.31 8.03
CA ILE A 44 2.75 -11.25 7.96
C ILE A 44 2.17 -12.65 8.00
N ARG A 45 2.69 -13.56 7.18
CA ARG A 45 2.19 -14.91 7.06
C ARG A 45 2.38 -15.73 8.34
N ARG A 46 3.53 -15.56 9.00
CA ARG A 46 3.88 -16.35 10.20
C ARG A 46 3.30 -15.80 11.49
N GLU A 47 3.19 -14.48 11.61
CA GLU A 47 2.87 -13.84 12.88
C GLU A 47 1.53 -13.08 12.85
N ILE A 48 1.30 -12.26 11.82
CA ILE A 48 0.16 -11.34 11.82
C ILE A 48 -1.14 -12.07 11.46
N LEU A 49 -1.16 -12.78 10.34
CA LEU A 49 -2.38 -13.44 9.85
C LEU A 49 -2.92 -14.51 10.81
N PRO A 50 -2.08 -15.35 11.46
CA PRO A 50 -2.55 -16.27 12.50
C PRO A 50 -3.24 -15.54 13.65
N GLN A 51 -2.61 -14.49 14.21
CA GLN A 51 -3.19 -13.71 15.32
C GLN A 51 -4.53 -13.05 14.92
N LEU A 52 -4.62 -12.49 13.71
CA LEU A 52 -5.86 -11.90 13.21
C LEU A 52 -6.96 -12.95 13.01
N LYS A 53 -6.60 -14.15 12.59
CA LYS A 53 -7.53 -15.28 12.47
C LYS A 53 -8.05 -15.74 13.82
N GLU A 54 -7.18 -15.84 14.82
CA GLU A 54 -7.53 -16.26 16.20
C GLU A 54 -8.44 -15.25 16.90
N ARG A 55 -8.15 -13.95 16.80
CA ARG A 55 -8.97 -12.87 17.38
C ARG A 55 -10.41 -12.87 16.92
N ARG A 56 -10.68 -13.40 15.76
CA ARG A 56 -12.04 -13.52 15.23
C ARG A 56 -12.95 -14.36 16.16
N GLY A 57 -12.42 -15.43 16.78
CA GLY A 57 -13.23 -16.43 17.46
C GLY A 57 -14.32 -16.99 16.53
N ARG A 58 -15.62 -16.88 16.94
CA ARG A 58 -16.78 -17.30 16.14
C ARG A 58 -17.34 -16.18 15.24
N GLN A 59 -16.79 -14.97 15.30
CA GLN A 59 -17.30 -13.83 14.52
C GLN A 59 -16.82 -13.86 13.07
N ARG A 60 -17.49 -13.14 12.19
CA ARG A 60 -17.08 -12.97 10.79
C ARG A 60 -15.78 -12.16 10.73
N LEU A 61 -14.84 -12.60 9.93
CA LEU A 61 -13.57 -11.90 9.76
C LEU A 61 -13.79 -10.57 9.02
N LYS A 62 -13.27 -9.47 9.58
CA LYS A 62 -13.30 -8.13 8.97
C LYS A 62 -11.90 -7.55 9.02
N LEU A 63 -11.10 -7.81 8.02
CA LEU A 63 -9.74 -7.27 7.89
C LEU A 63 -9.76 -5.99 7.07
N ARG A 64 -9.07 -4.99 7.58
CA ARG A 64 -8.88 -3.68 6.96
C ARG A 64 -7.38 -3.41 6.96
N PHE A 65 -6.79 -3.42 5.79
CA PHE A 65 -5.38 -3.14 5.61
C PHE A 65 -5.21 -1.85 4.79
N TRP A 66 -4.08 -1.21 4.91
CA TRP A 66 -3.75 -0.03 4.15
C TRP A 66 -2.33 -0.11 3.61
N SER A 67 -2.17 0.06 2.29
CA SER A 67 -0.91 0.29 1.60
C SER A 67 -0.83 1.78 1.28
N ALA A 68 -0.07 2.51 2.08
CA ALA A 68 0.10 3.96 2.02
C ALA A 68 1.35 4.32 1.21
N GLY A 69 1.17 4.92 0.03
CA GLY A 69 2.22 5.07 -0.99
C GLY A 69 2.33 3.79 -1.83
N CYS A 70 1.22 3.35 -2.41
CA CYS A 70 1.11 2.04 -3.05
C CYS A 70 1.74 1.97 -4.45
N ALA A 71 2.18 3.10 -5.02
CA ALA A 71 2.67 3.23 -6.38
C ALA A 71 1.77 2.50 -7.40
N SER A 72 2.35 1.67 -8.28
CA SER A 72 1.65 0.88 -9.30
C SER A 72 0.94 -0.37 -8.78
N GLY A 73 0.79 -0.50 -7.45
CA GLY A 73 -0.12 -1.46 -6.81
C GLY A 73 0.47 -2.80 -6.42
N GLU A 74 1.73 -3.10 -6.74
CA GLU A 74 2.37 -4.40 -6.49
C GLU A 74 2.34 -4.79 -5.01
N GLU A 75 2.54 -3.82 -4.09
CA GLU A 75 2.46 -4.05 -2.65
C GLU A 75 1.05 -4.44 -2.21
N ALA A 76 0.04 -3.69 -2.63
CA ALA A 76 -1.35 -3.96 -2.29
C ALA A 76 -1.82 -5.31 -2.83
N PHE A 77 -1.42 -5.67 -4.05
CA PHE A 77 -1.70 -6.99 -4.62
C PHE A 77 -0.94 -8.11 -3.92
N SER A 78 0.32 -7.90 -3.53
CA SER A 78 1.07 -8.87 -2.73
C SER A 78 0.38 -9.15 -1.40
N LEU A 79 -0.09 -8.10 -0.70
CA LEU A 79 -0.88 -8.24 0.54
C LEU A 79 -2.19 -9.01 0.31
N ALA A 80 -2.88 -8.73 -0.79
CA ALA A 80 -4.12 -9.42 -1.14
C ALA A 80 -3.88 -10.92 -1.41
N MET A 81 -2.86 -11.24 -2.20
CA MET A 81 -2.50 -12.63 -2.54
C MET A 81 -2.09 -13.42 -1.29
N GLU A 82 -1.21 -12.88 -0.45
CA GLU A 82 -0.80 -13.52 0.81
C GLU A 82 -1.97 -13.78 1.73
N THR A 83 -2.83 -12.78 1.92
CA THR A 83 -3.99 -12.91 2.80
C THR A 83 -5.00 -13.91 2.25
N HIS A 84 -5.24 -13.88 0.94
CA HIS A 84 -6.15 -14.82 0.28
C HIS A 84 -5.65 -16.26 0.35
N ASP A 85 -4.35 -16.48 0.12
CA ASP A 85 -3.76 -17.81 0.18
C ASP A 85 -3.79 -18.39 1.61
N PHE A 86 -3.45 -17.57 2.62
CA PHE A 86 -3.40 -18.01 4.00
C PHE A 86 -4.79 -18.30 4.62
N LEU A 87 -5.76 -17.42 4.37
CA LEU A 87 -7.09 -17.50 4.98
C LEU A 87 -8.09 -18.32 4.15
N GLY A 88 -7.86 -18.40 2.85
CA GLY A 88 -8.79 -19.00 1.89
C GLY A 88 -9.98 -18.09 1.54
N ALA A 89 -10.51 -18.26 0.33
CA ALA A 89 -11.56 -17.42 -0.23
C ALA A 89 -12.82 -17.36 0.65
N LYS A 90 -13.19 -18.45 1.31
CA LYS A 90 -14.40 -18.53 2.15
C LYS A 90 -14.35 -17.61 3.36
N LEU A 91 -13.18 -17.45 3.99
CA LEU A 91 -13.04 -16.62 5.20
C LEU A 91 -13.03 -15.12 4.91
N ILE A 92 -12.56 -14.73 3.73
CA ILE A 92 -12.41 -13.32 3.34
C ILE A 92 -13.45 -12.85 2.32
N SER A 93 -14.39 -13.73 1.94
CA SER A 93 -15.54 -13.37 1.08
C SER A 93 -16.43 -12.32 1.74
N ASP A 94 -17.31 -11.71 0.95
CA ASP A 94 -18.37 -10.78 1.43
C ASP A 94 -17.84 -9.64 2.32
N GLY A 95 -16.73 -9.03 1.94
CA GLY A 95 -16.14 -7.91 2.67
C GLY A 95 -15.30 -8.30 3.88
N GLY A 96 -14.94 -9.58 4.02
CA GLY A 96 -14.01 -10.07 5.04
C GLY A 96 -12.61 -9.47 4.93
N LEU A 97 -12.16 -9.14 3.73
CA LEU A 97 -10.91 -8.38 3.47
C LEU A 97 -11.23 -7.11 2.66
N ARG A 98 -10.66 -5.99 3.08
CA ARG A 98 -10.58 -4.75 2.31
C ARG A 98 -9.20 -4.14 2.48
N ILE A 99 -8.58 -3.76 1.40
CA ILE A 99 -7.27 -3.11 1.38
C ILE A 99 -7.46 -1.73 0.75
N LEU A 100 -7.19 -0.68 1.52
CA LEU A 100 -7.02 0.66 0.97
C LEU A 100 -5.62 0.73 0.35
N ALA A 101 -5.51 1.18 -0.88
CA ALA A 101 -4.26 1.46 -1.55
C ALA A 101 -4.27 2.92 -1.99
N SER A 102 -3.36 3.74 -1.47
CA SER A 102 -3.36 5.18 -1.74
C SER A 102 -2.02 5.67 -2.22
N ASP A 103 -2.05 6.63 -3.14
CA ASP A 103 -0.86 7.34 -3.62
C ASP A 103 -1.23 8.77 -4.00
N VAL A 104 -0.24 9.66 -4.04
CA VAL A 104 -0.38 11.04 -4.51
C VAL A 104 -0.23 11.12 -6.04
N ASN A 105 0.40 10.14 -6.66
CA ASN A 105 0.64 10.08 -8.09
C ASN A 105 -0.53 9.38 -8.79
N THR A 106 -1.27 10.12 -9.61
CA THR A 106 -2.46 9.61 -10.31
C THR A 106 -2.11 8.65 -11.45
N GLU A 107 -0.96 8.81 -12.11
CA GLU A 107 -0.55 7.96 -13.23
C GLU A 107 -0.23 6.52 -12.77
N VAL A 108 0.45 6.39 -11.63
CA VAL A 108 0.71 5.07 -11.06
C VAL A 108 -0.55 4.42 -10.49
N LEU A 109 -1.48 5.22 -9.94
CA LEU A 109 -2.79 4.71 -9.51
C LEU A 109 -3.60 4.19 -10.69
N ASP A 110 -3.60 4.88 -11.83
CA ASP A 110 -4.26 4.41 -13.05
C ASP A 110 -3.66 3.09 -13.54
N SER A 111 -2.33 2.95 -13.45
CA SER A 111 -1.64 1.69 -13.76
C SER A 111 -2.02 0.58 -12.78
N ALA A 112 -2.06 0.88 -11.47
CA ALA A 112 -2.48 -0.05 -10.42
C ALA A 112 -3.95 -0.51 -10.62
N ILE A 113 -4.85 0.41 -10.97
CA ILE A 113 -6.26 0.11 -11.26
C ILE A 113 -6.38 -0.83 -12.47
N LYS A 114 -5.58 -0.65 -13.52
CA LYS A 114 -5.54 -1.56 -14.67
C LYS A 114 -5.07 -2.96 -14.26
N GLY A 115 -4.10 -3.06 -13.35
CA GLY A 115 -3.58 -4.31 -12.82
C GLY A 115 -2.90 -5.18 -13.88
N ASN A 116 -2.21 -4.55 -14.82
CA ASN A 116 -1.48 -5.17 -15.92
C ASN A 116 0.03 -5.05 -15.67
N TYR A 117 0.74 -6.15 -15.77
CA TYR A 117 2.17 -6.24 -15.48
C TYR A 117 2.89 -7.07 -16.53
N THR A 118 4.18 -6.83 -16.74
CA THR A 118 5.03 -7.63 -17.61
C THR A 118 5.51 -8.92 -16.92
N SER A 119 6.00 -9.89 -17.68
CA SER A 119 6.66 -11.09 -17.15
C SER A 119 7.82 -10.74 -16.21
N GLU A 120 8.60 -9.70 -16.53
CA GLU A 120 9.68 -9.21 -15.69
C GLU A 120 9.16 -8.72 -14.33
N GLN A 121 8.11 -7.90 -14.33
CA GLN A 121 7.50 -7.37 -13.10
C GLN A 121 6.93 -8.47 -12.19
N ILE A 122 6.34 -9.52 -12.76
CA ILE A 122 5.78 -10.64 -11.97
C ILE A 122 6.81 -11.74 -11.64
N SER A 123 8.02 -11.66 -12.18
CA SER A 123 9.06 -12.70 -11.96
C SER A 123 9.40 -12.94 -10.48
N PRO A 124 9.37 -11.93 -9.55
CA PRO A 124 9.62 -12.16 -8.13
C PRO A 124 8.51 -12.97 -7.42
N ILE A 125 7.33 -13.09 -8.02
CA ILE A 125 6.19 -13.80 -7.45
C ILE A 125 6.43 -15.31 -7.56
N PRO A 126 6.16 -16.12 -6.52
CA PRO A 126 6.24 -17.58 -6.61
C PRO A 126 5.39 -18.12 -7.78
N ALA A 127 5.92 -19.10 -8.51
CA ALA A 127 5.26 -19.63 -9.71
C ALA A 127 3.82 -20.10 -9.45
N GLU A 128 3.58 -20.70 -8.29
CA GLU A 128 2.24 -21.11 -7.87
C GLU A 128 1.27 -19.92 -7.77
N PHE A 129 1.73 -18.80 -7.21
CA PHE A 129 0.91 -17.58 -7.10
C PHE A 129 0.71 -16.93 -8.45
N ARG A 130 1.71 -16.90 -9.34
CA ARG A 130 1.54 -16.43 -10.71
C ARG A 130 0.44 -17.18 -11.42
N ASN A 131 0.50 -18.51 -11.39
CA ASN A 131 -0.50 -19.38 -12.04
C ASN A 131 -1.90 -19.22 -11.43
N ARG A 132 -1.99 -18.96 -10.14
CA ARG A 132 -3.27 -18.84 -9.42
C ARG A 132 -3.91 -17.46 -9.59
N TYR A 133 -3.13 -16.37 -9.59
CA TYR A 133 -3.63 -15.01 -9.45
C TYR A 133 -3.49 -14.14 -10.68
N PHE A 134 -2.82 -14.63 -11.72
CA PHE A 134 -2.69 -13.92 -12.98
C PHE A 134 -3.31 -14.71 -14.12
N VAL A 135 -3.72 -13.96 -15.15
CA VAL A 135 -4.10 -14.49 -16.46
C VAL A 135 -3.27 -13.80 -17.52
N SER A 136 -2.82 -14.53 -18.54
CA SER A 136 -2.16 -13.93 -19.69
C SER A 136 -3.13 -13.02 -20.42
N GLY A 137 -2.66 -11.85 -20.85
CA GLY A 137 -3.44 -10.95 -21.70
C GLY A 137 -3.87 -11.64 -23.00
N SER A 138 -4.94 -11.13 -23.59
CA SER A 138 -5.51 -11.69 -24.83
C SER A 138 -4.58 -11.54 -26.05
N ASP A 139 -3.65 -10.61 -25.98
CA ASP A 139 -2.68 -10.35 -27.04
C ASP A 139 -1.37 -11.11 -26.78
N LYS A 140 -1.17 -12.20 -27.50
CA LYS A 140 0.04 -13.03 -27.37
C LYS A 140 1.34 -12.31 -27.81
N GLN A 141 1.22 -11.15 -28.48
CA GLN A 141 2.38 -10.35 -28.90
C GLN A 141 2.85 -9.39 -27.82
N ASN A 142 1.98 -9.05 -26.87
CA ASN A 142 2.31 -8.18 -25.74
C ASN A 142 2.52 -9.04 -24.50
N ASP A 143 3.70 -8.90 -23.87
CA ASP A 143 4.06 -9.53 -22.60
C ASP A 143 3.26 -8.90 -21.43
N VAL A 144 1.95 -9.17 -21.38
CA VAL A 144 1.04 -8.61 -20.38
C VAL A 144 0.36 -9.72 -19.58
N HIS A 145 0.46 -9.60 -18.29
CA HIS A 145 -0.21 -10.45 -17.29
C HIS A 145 -1.17 -9.61 -16.45
N CYS A 146 -2.44 -10.00 -16.43
CA CYS A 146 -3.47 -9.28 -15.69
C CYS A 146 -3.76 -9.95 -14.36
N ILE A 147 -3.84 -9.18 -13.28
CA ILE A 147 -4.35 -9.66 -11.98
C ILE A 147 -5.81 -10.10 -12.14
N ARG A 148 -6.15 -11.27 -11.60
CA ARG A 148 -7.52 -11.81 -11.62
C ARG A 148 -8.48 -10.94 -10.82
N THR A 149 -9.71 -10.84 -11.30
CA THR A 149 -10.77 -10.01 -10.72
C THR A 149 -11.11 -10.40 -9.28
N ASP A 150 -10.99 -11.67 -8.93
CA ASP A 150 -11.24 -12.19 -7.57
C ASP A 150 -10.25 -11.66 -6.52
N ILE A 151 -9.06 -11.23 -6.93
CA ILE A 151 -8.08 -10.55 -6.07
C ILE A 151 -8.28 -9.03 -6.11
N ARG A 152 -8.50 -8.46 -7.30
CA ARG A 152 -8.70 -7.01 -7.46
C ARG A 152 -9.83 -6.45 -6.60
N LYS A 153 -10.91 -7.20 -6.43
CA LYS A 153 -12.08 -6.80 -5.62
C LYS A 153 -11.79 -6.49 -4.15
N PHE A 154 -10.65 -6.97 -3.62
CA PHE A 154 -10.25 -6.68 -2.24
C PHE A 154 -9.63 -5.30 -2.08
N ILE A 155 -9.16 -4.67 -3.17
CA ILE A 155 -8.38 -3.44 -3.13
C ILE A 155 -9.24 -2.27 -3.60
N GLN A 156 -9.18 -1.19 -2.83
CA GLN A 156 -9.76 0.10 -3.18
C GLN A 156 -8.63 1.11 -3.36
N PHE A 157 -8.38 1.52 -4.60
CA PHE A 157 -7.42 2.56 -4.91
C PHE A 157 -8.01 3.94 -4.65
N ARG A 158 -7.23 4.82 -4.02
CA ARG A 158 -7.61 6.19 -3.70
C ARG A 158 -6.45 7.14 -3.91
N HIS A 159 -6.72 8.23 -4.60
CA HIS A 159 -5.79 9.34 -4.69
C HIS A 159 -5.93 10.21 -3.44
N PHE A 160 -4.87 10.35 -2.66
CA PHE A 160 -4.72 11.41 -1.67
C PHE A 160 -3.28 11.55 -1.18
N ASN A 161 -2.97 12.73 -0.65
CA ASN A 161 -1.64 13.06 -0.16
C ASN A 161 -1.51 12.67 1.33
N LEU A 162 -0.51 11.85 1.66
CA LEU A 162 -0.23 11.40 3.03
C LEU A 162 0.19 12.54 3.99
N ILE A 163 0.64 13.68 3.46
CA ILE A 163 0.96 14.86 4.26
C ILE A 163 -0.20 15.87 4.40
N ALA A 164 -1.38 15.57 3.81
CA ALA A 164 -2.56 16.41 3.98
C ALA A 164 -2.93 16.55 5.46
N SER A 165 -3.57 17.67 5.85
CA SER A 165 -3.96 17.93 7.25
C SER A 165 -4.91 16.87 7.79
N GLU A 166 -5.86 16.45 6.98
CA GLU A 166 -6.88 15.47 7.34
C GLU A 166 -6.95 14.34 6.29
N TYR A 167 -7.35 13.16 6.73
CA TYR A 167 -7.60 12.04 5.86
C TYR A 167 -9.10 11.74 5.77
N PRO A 168 -9.65 11.52 4.58
CA PRO A 168 -11.06 11.15 4.42
C PRO A 168 -11.26 9.66 4.76
N ILE A 169 -10.73 9.23 5.90
CA ILE A 169 -10.68 7.83 6.35
C ILE A 169 -11.20 7.77 7.79
N ALA A 170 -12.38 7.17 7.98
CA ALA A 170 -12.92 6.90 9.31
C ALA A 170 -12.55 5.50 9.86
N THR A 171 -12.03 4.63 9.00
CA THR A 171 -11.72 3.24 9.34
C THR A 171 -10.40 3.14 10.09
N LYS A 172 -10.34 2.24 11.09
CA LYS A 172 -9.10 1.76 11.70
C LYS A 172 -8.61 0.51 10.97
N PHE A 173 -7.28 0.33 10.92
CA PHE A 173 -6.64 -0.74 10.17
C PHE A 173 -5.87 -1.68 11.10
N GLN A 174 -6.01 -2.97 10.90
CA GLN A 174 -5.22 -3.97 11.61
C GLN A 174 -3.78 -4.06 11.08
N LEU A 175 -3.56 -3.60 9.84
CA LEU A 175 -2.25 -3.57 9.22
C LEU A 175 -2.12 -2.34 8.31
N ILE A 176 -1.09 -1.53 8.55
CA ILE A 176 -0.70 -0.43 7.67
C ILE A 176 0.70 -0.69 7.15
N PHE A 177 0.87 -0.66 5.84
CA PHE A 177 2.15 -0.56 5.16
C PHE A 177 2.37 0.89 4.75
N CYS A 178 3.48 1.50 5.19
CA CYS A 178 3.96 2.79 4.72
C CYS A 178 5.46 2.65 4.47
N ARG A 179 5.82 2.10 3.32
CA ARG A 179 7.18 1.66 3.04
C ARG A 179 7.82 2.49 1.95
N ASN A 180 9.07 2.86 2.20
CA ASN A 180 9.87 3.64 1.25
C ASN A 180 9.24 5.01 0.89
N VAL A 181 8.57 5.64 1.84
CA VAL A 181 7.92 6.97 1.71
C VAL A 181 8.59 7.99 2.61
N LEU A 182 8.93 7.63 3.84
CA LEU A 182 9.37 8.57 4.88
C LEU A 182 10.67 9.30 4.53
N TYR A 183 11.59 8.65 3.84
CA TYR A 183 12.89 9.27 3.52
C TYR A 183 12.79 10.41 2.49
N TYR A 184 11.67 10.53 1.78
CA TYR A 184 11.39 11.68 0.90
C TYR A 184 10.85 12.90 1.66
N LEU A 185 10.45 12.73 2.92
CA LEU A 185 9.82 13.77 3.70
C LEU A 185 10.83 14.49 4.60
N HIS A 186 10.64 15.78 4.82
CA HIS A 186 11.33 16.53 5.86
C HIS A 186 11.02 15.94 7.25
N PRO A 187 11.97 15.96 8.22
CA PRO A 187 11.79 15.34 9.54
C PRO A 187 10.46 15.67 10.23
N GLU A 188 10.06 16.95 10.28
CA GLU A 188 8.78 17.36 10.88
C GLU A 188 7.56 16.73 10.20
N ARG A 189 7.59 16.57 8.88
CA ARG A 189 6.52 15.95 8.12
C ARG A 189 6.47 14.42 8.31
N ARG A 190 7.62 13.80 8.56
CA ARG A 190 7.70 12.37 8.92
C ARG A 190 6.97 12.10 10.22
N GLU A 191 7.27 12.90 11.26
CA GLU A 191 6.64 12.76 12.57
C GLU A 191 5.11 12.94 12.48
N LEU A 192 4.65 13.99 11.79
CA LEU A 192 3.22 14.19 11.54
C LEU A 192 2.58 13.01 10.82
N LEU A 193 3.24 12.47 9.80
CA LEU A 193 2.73 11.29 9.08
C LEU A 193 2.68 10.07 10.01
N LEU A 194 3.74 9.78 10.77
CA LEU A 194 3.79 8.65 11.69
C LEU A 194 2.67 8.73 12.73
N ASN A 195 2.43 9.89 13.33
CA ASN A 195 1.34 10.10 14.29
C ASN A 195 -0.03 9.81 13.65
N LYS A 196 -0.27 10.29 12.44
CA LYS A 196 -1.52 9.99 11.70
C LYS A 196 -1.68 8.51 11.41
N LEU A 197 -0.61 7.81 11.04
CA LEU A 197 -0.67 6.36 10.82
C LEU A 197 -1.02 5.63 12.11
N VAL A 198 -0.43 6.03 13.27
CA VAL A 198 -0.76 5.48 14.60
C VAL A 198 -2.23 5.71 14.94
N ASP A 199 -2.75 6.91 14.67
CA ASP A 199 -4.16 7.24 14.87
C ASP A 199 -5.09 6.36 14.04
N HIS A 200 -4.66 5.92 12.85
CA HIS A 200 -5.45 5.05 11.98
C HIS A 200 -5.26 3.55 12.26
N LEU A 201 -4.31 3.17 13.14
CA LEU A 201 -4.20 1.79 13.58
C LEU A 201 -5.33 1.40 14.54
N ASP A 202 -5.83 0.21 14.34
CA ASP A 202 -6.69 -0.49 15.30
C ASP A 202 -5.90 -0.84 16.57
N GLU A 203 -6.59 -1.12 17.68
CA GLU A 203 -5.94 -1.61 18.89
C GLU A 203 -5.13 -2.88 18.59
N GLN A 204 -3.87 -2.89 19.01
CA GLN A 204 -2.90 -3.94 18.68
C GLN A 204 -2.65 -4.12 17.16
N GLY A 205 -2.96 -3.11 16.35
CA GLY A 205 -2.67 -3.08 14.93
C GLY A 205 -1.16 -3.01 14.63
N TRP A 206 -0.79 -3.28 13.41
CA TRP A 206 0.59 -3.38 12.97
C TRP A 206 0.92 -2.29 11.95
N LEU A 207 2.07 -1.64 12.15
CA LEU A 207 2.69 -0.72 11.18
C LEU A 207 3.97 -1.34 10.65
N VAL A 208 4.08 -1.41 9.33
CA VAL A 208 5.28 -1.89 8.63
C VAL A 208 5.86 -0.74 7.81
N LEU A 209 7.10 -0.40 8.09
CA LEU A 209 7.90 0.60 7.37
C LEU A 209 8.91 -0.09 6.45
N GLY A 210 9.54 0.65 5.54
CA GLY A 210 10.62 0.13 4.71
C GLY A 210 11.89 -0.19 5.53
N ILE A 211 12.72 -1.10 5.04
CA ILE A 211 13.95 -1.52 5.73
C ILE A 211 14.89 -0.33 6.02
N THR A 212 14.99 0.58 5.08
CA THR A 212 15.78 1.82 5.23
C THR A 212 15.18 2.81 6.23
N GLU A 213 13.97 2.55 6.70
CA GLU A 213 13.19 3.38 7.62
C GLU A 213 13.09 2.76 9.03
N SER A 214 14.05 1.92 9.41
CA SER A 214 14.00 1.07 10.62
C SER A 214 14.34 1.77 11.95
N GLY A 215 14.83 3.00 11.91
CA GLY A 215 15.41 3.69 13.07
C GLY A 215 14.42 4.48 13.95
N TYR A 216 13.15 4.52 13.60
CA TYR A 216 12.19 5.39 14.29
C TYR A 216 11.74 4.84 15.64
N ARG A 217 11.72 5.72 16.64
CA ARG A 217 10.90 5.57 17.84
C ARG A 217 9.56 6.26 17.57
N ILE A 218 8.47 5.51 17.70
CA ILE A 218 7.12 5.99 17.40
C ILE A 218 6.28 5.86 18.66
N ASP A 219 5.76 6.98 19.14
CA ASP A 219 4.94 6.99 20.36
C ASP A 219 3.65 6.18 20.16
N GLY A 220 3.23 5.45 21.18
CA GLY A 220 2.10 4.53 21.11
C GLY A 220 2.38 3.20 20.39
N LEU A 221 3.58 3.00 19.86
CA LEU A 221 3.97 1.75 19.22
C LEU A 221 5.14 1.07 19.93
N LYS A 222 5.07 -0.23 20.06
CA LYS A 222 6.19 -1.09 20.45
C LYS A 222 6.86 -1.65 19.20
N LYS A 223 8.17 -1.45 19.08
CA LYS A 223 8.96 -2.07 18.02
C LYS A 223 9.03 -3.58 18.26
N HIS A 224 8.58 -4.36 17.30
CA HIS A 224 8.54 -5.81 17.37
C HIS A 224 9.71 -6.46 16.60
N SER A 225 10.01 -5.93 15.42
CA SER A 225 11.12 -6.35 14.57
C SER A 225 11.69 -5.13 13.86
N TYR A 226 12.64 -5.30 12.97
CA TYR A 226 13.49 -4.26 12.37
C TYR A 226 12.75 -2.97 11.99
N CYS A 227 11.66 -3.09 11.24
CA CYS A 227 10.81 -1.98 10.78
C CYS A 227 9.33 -2.32 10.95
N ILE A 228 9.01 -3.23 11.87
CA ILE A 228 7.65 -3.68 12.17
C ILE A 228 7.32 -3.26 13.61
N TYR A 229 6.21 -2.58 13.75
CA TYR A 229 5.74 -2.00 15.01
C TYR A 229 4.33 -2.49 15.30
N ARG A 230 3.99 -2.56 16.58
CA ARG A 230 2.66 -2.94 17.05
C ARG A 230 2.12 -1.88 17.99
N LYS A 231 0.87 -1.48 17.82
CA LYS A 231 0.16 -0.58 18.74
C LYS A 231 -0.06 -1.26 20.08
N ILE A 232 0.22 -0.55 21.16
CA ILE A 232 0.12 -0.98 22.58
C ILE A 232 -1.09 -0.34 23.22
#